data_2281951a2cbdf1b4617ed60004085d4e
#
_entry.id   2281951a2cbdf1b4617ed60004085d4e
#
_cell.length_a   1.000
_cell.length_b   1.000
_cell.length_c   1.000
_cell.angle_alpha   90.00
_cell.angle_beta   90.00
_cell.angle_gamma   90.00
#
_symmetry.space_group_name_H-M   'P 1'
#
loop_
_entity.id
_entity.type
_entity.pdbx_description
1 polymer ?
#
loop_
_entity_poly.entity_id
_entity_poly.type
_entity_poly.pdbx_seq_one_letter_code
_entity_poly.pdbx_strand_id
1 'polypeptide(L)'
;MKIGITGGIGSGKSYVCQRLIARGYEVYDCDNAAKRLMRTSPEIRQQLTALIGPDTYLEVRGERREVREYTLNKKKVAEFLLVSEANAHAIDAIVHPAVFRDFEASGMKWMESAILYESGAFRLVDKTIVVTAPEEVRIQRVMQRDGISREKVLEWMARQLPQEEVRRRADFEIVNDGEANIEQQLNKILRNMKETILAIAGKPGLYKLVTRGKNNLIVEALDATHRRQPAFATDRITSLNDIAMFTETDDVPLMTVLDNLKNLEDGKKASINEKKASGKELQDYFTKVLPEWDRDRVQNSHIKKLITWYNILIENGITDFKTEEPEEEKTEE
;
A
#
# COMPACT_ATOMS: atom_id res chain seq x y z
N MET A 1 -3.15 6.77 -2.50
CA MET A 1 -1.71 6.77 -2.21
C MET A 1 -1.14 5.41 -2.61
N LYS A 2 -0.07 5.40 -3.41
CA LYS A 2 0.66 4.19 -3.80
C LYS A 2 1.92 4.05 -2.96
N ILE A 3 2.31 2.83 -2.59
CA ILE A 3 3.40 2.56 -1.64
C ILE A 3 4.34 1.52 -2.24
N GLY A 4 5.64 1.83 -2.26
CA GLY A 4 6.69 0.91 -2.68
C GLY A 4 7.38 0.27 -1.48
N ILE A 5 7.57 -1.04 -1.52
CA ILE A 5 8.34 -1.79 -0.52
C ILE A 5 9.61 -2.29 -1.18
N THR A 6 10.74 -1.95 -0.57
CA THR A 6 12.05 -2.37 -1.05
C THR A 6 12.92 -2.91 0.09
N GLY A 7 14.11 -3.36 -0.25
CA GLY A 7 15.10 -3.87 0.69
C GLY A 7 15.99 -4.89 0.00
N GLY A 8 17.24 -4.92 0.39
CA GLY A 8 18.25 -5.79 -0.20
C GLY A 8 17.93 -7.27 -0.03
N ILE A 9 18.62 -8.10 -0.78
CA ILE A 9 18.52 -9.55 -0.68
C ILE A 9 18.73 -10.01 0.78
N GLY A 10 17.89 -10.92 1.26
CA GLY A 10 17.95 -11.43 2.63
C GLY A 10 17.34 -10.50 3.71
N SER A 11 16.87 -9.29 3.39
CA SER A 11 16.28 -8.37 4.37
C SER A 11 14.92 -8.84 4.91
N GLY A 12 14.20 -9.70 4.18
CA GLY A 12 12.88 -10.21 4.57
C GLY A 12 11.70 -9.39 4.05
N LYS A 13 11.85 -8.68 2.92
CA LYS A 13 10.75 -7.99 2.23
C LYS A 13 9.50 -8.84 2.09
N SER A 14 9.66 -10.05 1.56
CA SER A 14 8.52 -10.95 1.29
C SER A 14 7.78 -11.35 2.55
N TYR A 15 8.46 -11.40 3.71
CA TYR A 15 7.81 -11.60 5.00
C TYR A 15 6.90 -10.42 5.37
N VAL A 16 7.40 -9.18 5.21
CA VAL A 16 6.60 -7.97 5.43
C VAL A 16 5.41 -7.91 4.47
N CYS A 17 5.62 -8.24 3.19
CA CYS A 17 4.54 -8.30 2.20
C CYS A 17 3.47 -9.33 2.55
N GLN A 18 3.85 -10.51 3.05
CA GLN A 18 2.91 -11.52 3.55
C GLN A 18 2.06 -11.02 4.72
N ARG A 19 2.63 -10.22 5.64
CA ARG A 19 1.88 -9.58 6.73
C ARG A 19 0.87 -8.56 6.24
N LEU A 20 1.20 -7.80 5.19
CA LEU A 20 0.26 -6.90 4.52
C LEU A 20 -0.88 -7.67 3.83
N ILE A 21 -0.54 -8.74 3.12
CA ILE A 21 -1.53 -9.60 2.44
C ILE A 21 -2.49 -10.23 3.44
N ALA A 22 -1.97 -10.72 4.58
CA ALA A 22 -2.79 -11.27 5.67
C ALA A 22 -3.77 -10.24 6.26
N ARG A 23 -3.48 -8.95 6.14
CA ARG A 23 -4.34 -7.82 6.52
C ARG A 23 -5.31 -7.37 5.41
N GLY A 24 -5.32 -8.06 4.26
CA GLY A 24 -6.19 -7.78 3.13
C GLY A 24 -5.68 -6.72 2.16
N TYR A 25 -4.39 -6.35 2.23
CA TYR A 25 -3.77 -5.51 1.20
C TYR A 25 -3.34 -6.36 0.00
N GLU A 26 -3.55 -5.85 -1.20
CA GLU A 26 -3.03 -6.45 -2.42
C GLU A 26 -1.65 -5.86 -2.71
N VAL A 27 -0.64 -6.73 -2.85
CA VAL A 27 0.76 -6.34 -3.10
C VAL A 27 1.19 -6.83 -4.47
N TYR A 28 1.55 -5.92 -5.35
CA TYR A 28 2.08 -6.21 -6.67
C TYR A 28 3.56 -6.61 -6.56
N ASP A 29 3.86 -7.83 -6.92
CA ASP A 29 5.23 -8.39 -6.94
C ASP A 29 5.87 -8.15 -8.30
N CYS A 30 6.83 -7.22 -8.36
CA CYS A 30 7.51 -6.85 -9.61
C CYS A 30 8.32 -8.00 -10.21
N ASP A 31 8.95 -8.85 -9.37
CA ASP A 31 9.77 -9.96 -9.84
C ASP A 31 8.91 -11.04 -10.51
N ASN A 32 7.78 -11.37 -9.89
CA ASN A 32 6.83 -12.32 -10.46
C ASN A 32 6.13 -11.75 -11.70
N ALA A 33 5.81 -10.47 -11.69
CA ALA A 33 5.25 -9.78 -12.85
C ALA A 33 6.22 -9.78 -14.04
N ALA A 34 7.51 -9.47 -13.83
CA ALA A 34 8.53 -9.53 -14.85
C ALA A 34 8.62 -10.94 -15.47
N LYS A 35 8.71 -11.98 -14.63
CA LYS A 35 8.73 -13.38 -15.08
C LYS A 35 7.45 -13.77 -15.84
N ARG A 36 6.30 -13.31 -15.41
CA ARG A 36 5.03 -13.53 -16.09
C ARG A 36 5.00 -12.84 -17.44
N LEU A 37 5.33 -11.56 -17.50
CA LEU A 37 5.31 -10.75 -18.71
C LEU A 37 6.31 -11.25 -19.75
N MET A 38 7.52 -11.64 -19.33
CA MET A 38 8.50 -12.28 -20.22
C MET A 38 7.97 -13.57 -20.86
N ARG A 39 7.07 -14.30 -20.21
CA ARG A 39 6.46 -15.52 -20.76
C ARG A 39 5.26 -15.24 -21.62
N THR A 40 4.43 -14.26 -21.26
CA THR A 40 3.08 -14.11 -21.83
C THR A 40 2.93 -12.92 -22.78
N SER A 41 3.78 -11.88 -22.67
CA SER A 41 3.67 -10.69 -23.52
C SER A 41 4.24 -10.90 -24.92
N PRO A 42 3.44 -10.79 -25.98
CA PRO A 42 3.93 -10.85 -27.35
C PRO A 42 4.91 -9.71 -27.67
N GLU A 43 4.68 -8.52 -27.11
CA GLU A 43 5.54 -7.35 -27.30
C GLU A 43 6.95 -7.61 -26.73
N ILE A 44 7.03 -8.06 -25.47
CA ILE A 44 8.32 -8.40 -24.84
C ILE A 44 9.01 -9.53 -25.60
N ARG A 45 8.28 -10.55 -26.03
CA ARG A 45 8.84 -11.64 -26.83
C ARG A 45 9.47 -11.12 -28.10
N GLN A 46 8.80 -10.24 -28.84
CA GLN A 46 9.32 -9.65 -30.05
C GLN A 46 10.61 -8.86 -29.79
N GLN A 47 10.61 -8.01 -28.77
CA GLN A 47 11.75 -7.16 -28.42
C GLN A 47 12.94 -7.98 -27.91
N LEU A 48 12.72 -8.98 -27.04
CA LEU A 48 13.78 -9.84 -26.55
C LEU A 48 14.35 -10.75 -27.68
N THR A 49 13.50 -11.22 -28.58
CA THR A 49 13.97 -12.00 -29.76
C THR A 49 14.83 -11.12 -30.67
N ALA A 50 14.46 -9.87 -30.88
CA ALA A 50 15.28 -8.92 -31.66
C ALA A 50 16.63 -8.61 -30.99
N LEU A 51 16.64 -8.51 -29.65
CA LEU A 51 17.85 -8.21 -28.89
C LEU A 51 18.82 -9.40 -28.77
N ILE A 52 18.30 -10.59 -28.45
CA ILE A 52 19.10 -11.77 -28.05
C ILE A 52 19.28 -12.74 -29.22
N GLY A 53 18.30 -12.81 -30.12
CA GLY A 53 18.31 -13.69 -31.28
C GLY A 53 17.08 -14.62 -31.37
N PRO A 54 16.93 -15.35 -32.50
CA PRO A 54 15.72 -16.10 -32.81
C PRO A 54 15.41 -17.22 -31.80
N ASP A 55 16.43 -17.79 -31.16
CA ASP A 55 16.28 -18.92 -30.23
C ASP A 55 15.96 -18.46 -28.79
N THR A 56 15.62 -17.19 -28.59
CA THR A 56 15.25 -16.64 -27.27
C THR A 56 13.96 -17.25 -26.74
N TYR A 57 13.07 -17.63 -27.65
CA TYR A 57 11.85 -18.36 -27.32
C TYR A 57 11.73 -19.61 -28.14
N LEU A 58 11.36 -20.71 -27.50
CA LEU A 58 11.12 -22.00 -28.13
C LEU A 58 9.62 -22.18 -28.39
N GLU A 59 9.29 -22.60 -29.60
CA GLU A 59 7.90 -22.93 -29.94
C GLU A 59 7.51 -24.28 -29.33
N VAL A 60 6.44 -24.28 -28.55
CA VAL A 60 5.79 -25.51 -28.11
C VAL A 60 4.67 -25.82 -29.10
N ARG A 61 4.83 -26.90 -29.86
CA ARG A 61 3.88 -27.31 -30.90
C ARG A 61 2.93 -28.40 -30.39
N GLY A 62 1.66 -28.30 -30.78
CA GLY A 62 0.67 -29.32 -30.52
C GLY A 62 0.77 -30.51 -31.44
N GLU A 63 -0.11 -31.51 -31.27
CA GLU A 63 -0.15 -32.74 -32.04
C GLU A 63 -0.31 -32.51 -33.55
N ARG A 64 -1.01 -31.43 -33.92
CA ARG A 64 -1.21 -31.01 -35.32
C ARG A 64 -0.12 -30.08 -35.87
N ARG A 65 1.01 -29.96 -35.15
CA ARG A 65 2.15 -29.06 -35.42
C ARG A 65 1.83 -27.58 -35.38
N GLU A 66 0.65 -27.16 -34.90
CA GLU A 66 0.35 -25.77 -34.60
C GLU A 66 1.19 -25.28 -33.43
N VAL A 67 1.59 -24.01 -33.47
CA VAL A 67 2.27 -23.36 -32.31
C VAL A 67 1.21 -23.07 -31.26
N ARG A 68 1.30 -23.70 -30.08
CA ARG A 68 0.38 -23.51 -28.94
C ARG A 68 0.90 -22.49 -27.95
N GLU A 69 2.20 -22.48 -27.73
CA GLU A 69 2.82 -21.66 -26.70
C GLU A 69 4.28 -21.34 -27.08
N TYR A 70 4.82 -20.28 -26.50
CA TYR A 70 6.22 -19.93 -26.57
C TYR A 70 6.82 -20.03 -25.16
N THR A 71 7.92 -20.77 -25.01
CA THR A 71 8.65 -20.91 -23.75
C THR A 71 9.97 -20.15 -23.83
N LEU A 72 10.26 -19.31 -22.82
CA LEU A 72 11.53 -18.58 -22.74
C LEU A 72 12.70 -19.55 -22.59
N ASN A 73 13.67 -19.44 -23.49
CA ASN A 73 14.91 -20.20 -23.42
C ASN A 73 15.84 -19.59 -22.37
N LYS A 74 15.67 -20.06 -21.12
CA LYS A 74 16.45 -19.56 -19.97
C LYS A 74 17.95 -19.65 -20.17
N LYS A 75 18.43 -20.71 -20.86
CA LYS A 75 19.85 -20.90 -21.13
C LYS A 75 20.38 -19.80 -22.05
N LYS A 76 19.67 -19.50 -23.12
CA LYS A 76 20.05 -18.45 -24.08
C LYS A 76 20.08 -17.07 -23.43
N VAL A 77 19.07 -16.76 -22.58
CA VAL A 77 19.01 -15.51 -21.82
C VAL A 77 20.17 -15.44 -20.81
N ALA A 78 20.47 -16.53 -20.10
CA ALA A 78 21.59 -16.57 -19.16
C ALA A 78 22.93 -16.37 -19.86
N GLU A 79 23.14 -17.01 -21.00
CA GLU A 79 24.33 -16.81 -21.82
C GLU A 79 24.49 -15.36 -22.26
N PHE A 80 23.41 -14.70 -22.67
CA PHE A 80 23.40 -13.29 -23.06
C PHE A 80 23.74 -12.37 -21.89
N LEU A 81 23.19 -12.64 -20.71
CA LEU A 81 23.45 -11.87 -19.48
C LEU A 81 24.91 -11.99 -19.00
N LEU A 82 25.55 -13.13 -19.22
CA LEU A 82 26.93 -13.38 -18.78
C LEU A 82 27.97 -12.61 -19.62
N VAL A 83 27.62 -12.11 -20.80
CA VAL A 83 28.57 -11.44 -21.72
C VAL A 83 28.97 -10.06 -21.17
N SER A 84 28.00 -9.26 -20.69
CA SER A 84 28.28 -7.92 -20.19
C SER A 84 27.14 -7.37 -19.34
N GLU A 85 27.44 -6.40 -18.47
CA GLU A 85 26.46 -5.63 -17.71
C GLU A 85 25.52 -4.83 -18.65
N ALA A 86 26.03 -4.35 -19.78
CA ALA A 86 25.22 -3.66 -20.78
C ALA A 86 24.08 -4.53 -21.31
N ASN A 87 24.29 -5.85 -21.41
CA ASN A 87 23.25 -6.80 -21.83
C ASN A 87 22.13 -6.92 -20.77
N ALA A 88 22.48 -6.89 -19.50
CA ALA A 88 21.48 -6.85 -18.43
C ALA A 88 20.64 -5.57 -18.53
N HIS A 89 21.27 -4.41 -18.66
CA HIS A 89 20.58 -3.14 -18.85
C HIS A 89 19.69 -3.10 -20.10
N ALA A 90 20.11 -3.77 -21.19
CA ALA A 90 19.30 -3.84 -22.40
C ALA A 90 18.02 -4.68 -22.19
N ILE A 91 18.09 -5.77 -21.44
CA ILE A 91 16.89 -6.55 -21.04
C ILE A 91 16.01 -5.72 -20.11
N ASP A 92 16.59 -5.08 -19.11
CA ASP A 92 15.87 -4.23 -18.15
C ASP A 92 15.13 -3.09 -18.84
N ALA A 93 15.72 -2.47 -19.86
CA ALA A 93 15.09 -1.43 -20.66
C ALA A 93 13.82 -1.90 -21.40
N ILE A 94 13.70 -3.19 -21.68
CA ILE A 94 12.50 -3.80 -22.27
C ILE A 94 11.48 -4.18 -21.18
N VAL A 95 11.96 -4.83 -20.11
CA VAL A 95 11.10 -5.47 -19.13
C VAL A 95 10.53 -4.46 -18.13
N HIS A 96 11.35 -3.55 -17.60
CA HIS A 96 10.90 -2.60 -16.56
C HIS A 96 9.72 -1.71 -17.00
N PRO A 97 9.73 -1.08 -18.19
CA PRO A 97 8.58 -0.29 -18.63
C PRO A 97 7.28 -1.10 -18.76
N ALA A 98 7.38 -2.38 -19.13
CA ALA A 98 6.23 -3.26 -19.21
C ALA A 98 5.68 -3.61 -17.82
N VAL A 99 6.54 -3.89 -16.84
CA VAL A 99 6.16 -4.10 -15.44
C VAL A 99 5.49 -2.84 -14.87
N PHE A 100 6.00 -1.65 -15.20
CA PHE A 100 5.44 -0.38 -14.73
C PHE A 100 4.03 -0.15 -15.27
N ARG A 101 3.82 -0.36 -16.57
CA ARG A 101 2.48 -0.28 -17.18
C ARG A 101 1.52 -1.32 -16.59
N ASP A 102 2.00 -2.53 -16.34
CA ASP A 102 1.19 -3.60 -15.76
C ASP A 102 0.79 -3.28 -14.30
N PHE A 103 1.70 -2.72 -13.50
CA PHE A 103 1.39 -2.20 -12.17
C PHE A 103 0.33 -1.10 -12.21
N GLU A 104 0.48 -0.12 -13.08
CA GLU A 104 -0.49 0.97 -13.21
C GLU A 104 -1.87 0.46 -13.65
N ALA A 105 -1.90 -0.49 -14.59
CA ALA A 105 -3.14 -1.12 -15.06
C ALA A 105 -3.81 -2.01 -14.02
N SER A 106 -3.05 -2.59 -13.08
CA SER A 106 -3.58 -3.46 -12.03
C SER A 106 -4.47 -2.73 -11.03
N GLY A 107 -4.30 -1.42 -10.87
CA GLY A 107 -4.98 -0.63 -9.84
C GLY A 107 -4.48 -0.88 -8.42
N MET A 108 -3.53 -1.78 -8.22
CA MET A 108 -2.95 -2.07 -6.90
C MET A 108 -2.23 -0.85 -6.34
N LYS A 109 -2.27 -0.71 -5.01
CA LYS A 109 -1.68 0.42 -4.30
C LYS A 109 -0.32 0.10 -3.67
N TRP A 110 0.02 -1.17 -3.53
CA TRP A 110 1.28 -1.62 -2.94
C TRP A 110 2.12 -2.32 -3.99
N MET A 111 3.40 -2.00 -4.04
CA MET A 111 4.37 -2.60 -4.96
C MET A 111 5.57 -3.12 -4.18
N GLU A 112 5.96 -4.38 -4.40
CA GLU A 112 7.23 -4.94 -3.92
C GLU A 112 8.24 -4.95 -5.05
N SER A 113 9.45 -4.39 -4.79
CA SER A 113 10.59 -4.50 -5.69
C SER A 113 11.91 -4.48 -4.93
N ALA A 114 12.78 -5.45 -5.20
CA ALA A 114 14.12 -5.48 -4.62
C ALA A 114 15.04 -4.37 -5.16
N ILE A 115 14.72 -3.84 -6.33
CA ILE A 115 15.47 -2.82 -7.08
C ILE A 115 14.60 -1.58 -7.34
N LEU A 116 13.81 -1.17 -6.36
CA LEU A 116 12.84 -0.08 -6.50
C LEU A 116 13.47 1.23 -6.97
N TYR A 117 14.64 1.54 -6.43
CA TYR A 117 15.37 2.76 -6.76
C TYR A 117 16.20 2.62 -8.03
N GLU A 118 16.87 1.48 -8.21
CA GLU A 118 17.71 1.18 -9.36
C GLU A 118 16.90 1.14 -10.66
N SER A 119 15.71 0.53 -10.62
CA SER A 119 14.83 0.44 -11.78
C SER A 119 14.09 1.75 -12.09
N GLY A 120 14.06 2.69 -11.14
CA GLY A 120 13.26 3.90 -11.24
C GLY A 120 11.79 3.74 -10.88
N ALA A 121 11.35 2.55 -10.41
CA ALA A 121 9.97 2.26 -10.01
C ALA A 121 9.48 3.13 -8.83
N PHE A 122 10.39 3.68 -8.03
CA PHE A 122 10.05 4.61 -6.95
C PHE A 122 9.26 5.84 -7.43
N ARG A 123 9.32 6.19 -8.72
CA ARG A 123 8.57 7.30 -9.31
C ARG A 123 7.08 7.01 -9.50
N LEU A 124 6.68 5.75 -9.37
CA LEU A 124 5.29 5.30 -9.52
C LEU A 124 4.52 5.25 -8.20
N VAL A 125 5.22 5.53 -7.09
CA VAL A 125 4.67 5.44 -5.73
C VAL A 125 4.82 6.76 -5.00
N ASP A 126 3.93 7.02 -4.06
CA ASP A 126 3.90 8.26 -3.28
C ASP A 126 4.78 8.18 -2.04
N LYS A 127 4.97 6.95 -1.52
CA LYS A 127 5.75 6.65 -0.32
C LYS A 127 6.52 5.35 -0.49
N THR A 128 7.65 5.25 0.21
CA THR A 128 8.51 4.08 0.16
C THR A 128 8.81 3.55 1.56
N ILE A 129 8.80 2.23 1.69
CA ILE A 129 9.22 1.50 2.89
C ILE A 129 10.46 0.68 2.53
N VAL A 130 11.53 0.85 3.27
CA VAL A 130 12.68 -0.06 3.18
C VAL A 130 12.63 -1.09 4.31
N VAL A 131 12.83 -2.35 3.96
CA VAL A 131 13.06 -3.43 4.95
C VAL A 131 14.56 -3.64 5.07
N THR A 132 15.09 -3.46 6.28
CA THR A 132 16.52 -3.59 6.59
C THR A 132 16.76 -4.76 7.52
N ALA A 133 17.96 -5.31 7.45
CA ALA A 133 18.49 -6.27 8.43
C ALA A 133 20.01 -6.18 8.48
N PRO A 134 20.66 -6.55 9.59
CA PRO A 134 22.11 -6.63 9.67
C PRO A 134 22.68 -7.52 8.57
N GLU A 135 23.84 -7.14 8.05
CA GLU A 135 24.47 -7.83 6.91
C GLU A 135 24.64 -9.32 7.15
N GLU A 136 25.14 -9.72 8.32
CA GLU A 136 25.33 -11.13 8.68
C GLU A 136 24.01 -11.92 8.70
N VAL A 137 22.94 -11.32 9.22
CA VAL A 137 21.60 -11.92 9.23
C VAL A 137 21.10 -12.14 7.80
N ARG A 138 21.32 -11.17 6.93
CA ARG A 138 20.96 -11.25 5.51
C ARG A 138 21.71 -12.38 4.80
N ILE A 139 23.05 -12.43 5.02
CA ILE A 139 23.92 -13.46 4.44
C ILE A 139 23.45 -14.86 4.88
N GLN A 140 23.27 -15.06 6.18
CA GLN A 140 22.83 -16.36 6.70
C GLN A 140 21.48 -16.79 6.13
N ARG A 141 20.52 -15.89 6.05
CA ARG A 141 19.18 -16.16 5.47
C ARG A 141 19.27 -16.59 4.02
N VAL A 142 20.10 -15.93 3.22
CA VAL A 142 20.27 -16.26 1.79
C VAL A 142 21.00 -17.57 1.62
N MET A 143 22.09 -17.81 2.36
CA MET A 143 22.80 -19.08 2.34
C MET A 143 21.88 -20.26 2.69
N GLN A 144 21.06 -20.12 3.72
CA GLN A 144 20.13 -21.15 4.16
C GLN A 144 19.00 -21.37 3.13
N ARG A 145 18.45 -20.31 2.54
CA ARG A 145 17.35 -20.41 1.57
C ARG A 145 17.78 -21.01 0.24
N ASP A 146 18.95 -20.59 -0.26
CA ASP A 146 19.37 -20.85 -1.64
C ASP A 146 20.47 -21.91 -1.74
N GLY A 147 21.05 -22.33 -0.61
CA GLY A 147 22.12 -23.36 -0.57
C GLY A 147 23.43 -22.92 -1.24
N ILE A 148 23.72 -21.60 -1.25
CA ILE A 148 24.90 -21.01 -1.91
C ILE A 148 25.93 -20.57 -0.88
N SER A 149 27.20 -20.36 -1.35
CA SER A 149 28.27 -19.92 -0.49
C SER A 149 28.14 -18.43 -0.10
N ARG A 150 28.82 -18.05 0.99
CA ARG A 150 28.91 -16.66 1.47
C ARG A 150 29.43 -15.71 0.38
N GLU A 151 30.47 -16.13 -0.33
CA GLU A 151 31.08 -15.33 -1.41
C GLU A 151 30.05 -15.02 -2.48
N LYS A 152 29.22 -16.01 -2.84
CA LYS A 152 28.15 -15.82 -3.83
C LYS A 152 27.07 -14.88 -3.36
N VAL A 153 26.71 -14.94 -2.06
CA VAL A 153 25.77 -13.98 -1.46
C VAL A 153 26.32 -12.56 -1.53
N LEU A 154 27.57 -12.37 -1.14
CA LEU A 154 28.25 -11.07 -1.19
C LEU A 154 28.32 -10.50 -2.61
N GLU A 155 28.61 -11.36 -3.62
CA GLU A 155 28.55 -10.98 -5.04
C GLU A 155 27.15 -10.46 -5.43
N TRP A 156 26.09 -11.13 -4.98
CA TRP A 156 24.72 -10.70 -5.27
C TRP A 156 24.35 -9.39 -4.53
N MET A 157 24.80 -9.25 -3.28
CA MET A 157 24.59 -8.01 -2.53
C MET A 157 25.29 -6.81 -3.16
N ALA A 158 26.49 -7.01 -3.70
CA ALA A 158 27.29 -5.95 -4.35
C ALA A 158 26.63 -5.42 -5.66
N ARG A 159 25.67 -6.15 -6.23
CA ARG A 159 24.90 -5.71 -7.41
C ARG A 159 23.72 -4.81 -7.08
N GLN A 160 23.39 -4.67 -5.80
CA GLN A 160 22.32 -3.79 -5.33
C GLN A 160 22.90 -2.52 -4.74
N LEU A 161 22.09 -1.46 -4.67
CA LEU A 161 22.47 -0.27 -3.91
C LEU A 161 22.78 -0.62 -2.44
N PRO A 162 23.76 0.05 -1.84
CA PRO A 162 24.05 -0.11 -0.41
C PRO A 162 22.80 0.13 0.43
N GLN A 163 22.55 -0.72 1.43
CA GLN A 163 21.36 -0.63 2.29
C GLN A 163 21.21 0.76 2.92
N GLU A 164 22.31 1.39 3.34
CA GLU A 164 22.30 2.73 3.93
C GLU A 164 21.88 3.82 2.94
N GLU A 165 22.18 3.65 1.67
CA GLU A 165 21.72 4.57 0.63
C GLU A 165 20.22 4.43 0.39
N VAL A 166 19.71 3.21 0.29
CA VAL A 166 18.28 2.92 0.16
C VAL A 166 17.52 3.43 1.38
N ARG A 167 18.04 3.20 2.59
CA ARG A 167 17.49 3.68 3.85
C ARG A 167 17.34 5.20 3.89
N ARG A 168 18.34 5.94 3.45
CA ARG A 168 18.29 7.42 3.41
C ARG A 168 17.25 7.98 2.42
N ARG A 169 16.91 7.22 1.39
CA ARG A 169 15.92 7.62 0.37
C ARG A 169 14.50 7.25 0.76
N ALA A 170 14.33 6.25 1.61
CA ALA A 170 13.02 5.74 1.98
C ALA A 170 12.30 6.66 2.97
N ASP A 171 10.97 6.73 2.87
CA ASP A 171 10.14 7.48 3.81
C ASP A 171 10.02 6.76 5.16
N PHE A 172 10.03 5.42 5.15
CA PHE A 172 9.88 4.58 6.34
C PHE A 172 10.86 3.41 6.30
N GLU A 173 11.23 2.95 7.48
CA GLU A 173 12.08 1.77 7.69
C GLU A 173 11.37 0.73 8.53
N ILE A 174 11.51 -0.54 8.16
CA ILE A 174 11.17 -1.71 8.96
C ILE A 174 12.46 -2.48 9.21
N VAL A 175 12.90 -2.53 10.45
CA VAL A 175 14.05 -3.31 10.89
C VAL A 175 13.61 -4.75 11.13
N ASN A 176 14.23 -5.69 10.41
CA ASN A 176 13.96 -7.12 10.50
C ASN A 176 15.25 -7.89 10.90
N ASP A 177 15.76 -7.58 12.06
CA ASP A 177 16.98 -8.19 12.63
C ASP A 177 16.74 -9.55 13.30
N GLY A 178 15.50 -9.92 13.54
CA GLY A 178 15.08 -11.14 14.26
C GLY A 178 14.62 -10.87 15.70
N GLU A 179 14.84 -9.67 16.22
CA GLU A 179 14.45 -9.23 17.58
C GLU A 179 13.32 -8.20 17.53
N ALA A 180 13.39 -7.28 16.59
CA ALA A 180 12.42 -6.19 16.45
C ALA A 180 11.03 -6.70 16.04
N ASN A 181 9.99 -6.22 16.71
CA ASN A 181 8.61 -6.58 16.41
C ASN A 181 8.14 -5.93 15.10
N ILE A 182 8.06 -6.72 14.04
CA ILE A 182 7.64 -6.28 12.69
C ILE A 182 6.19 -5.78 12.70
N GLU A 183 5.30 -6.43 13.45
CA GLU A 183 3.88 -6.06 13.52
C GLU A 183 3.71 -4.66 14.11
N GLN A 184 4.40 -4.36 15.20
CA GLN A 184 4.36 -3.03 15.81
C GLN A 184 4.92 -1.95 14.88
N GLN A 185 6.03 -2.22 14.20
CA GLN A 185 6.61 -1.29 13.23
C GLN A 185 5.66 -1.04 12.06
N LEU A 186 5.07 -2.11 11.52
CA LEU A 186 4.12 -2.03 10.42
C LEU A 186 2.86 -1.25 10.83
N ASN A 187 2.32 -1.51 12.01
CA ASN A 187 1.17 -0.77 12.56
C ASN A 187 1.48 0.73 12.70
N LYS A 188 2.65 1.07 13.23
CA LYS A 188 3.10 2.46 13.34
C LYS A 188 3.18 3.15 11.97
N ILE A 189 3.75 2.47 10.98
CA ILE A 189 3.87 2.99 9.62
C ILE A 189 2.49 3.18 8.99
N LEU A 190 1.62 2.17 9.07
CA LEU A 190 0.25 2.23 8.55
C LEU A 190 -0.56 3.37 9.18
N ARG A 191 -0.43 3.59 10.51
CA ARG A 191 -1.05 4.75 11.18
C ARG A 191 -0.52 6.08 10.64
N ASN A 192 0.79 6.19 10.44
CA ASN A 192 1.43 7.40 9.90
C ASN A 192 1.06 7.66 8.43
N MET A 193 0.71 6.61 7.69
CA MET A 193 0.28 6.71 6.29
C MET A 193 -1.21 7.02 6.15
N LYS A 194 -2.03 6.74 7.17
CA LYS A 194 -3.45 7.11 7.13
C LYS A 194 -3.57 8.62 7.02
N GLU A 195 -4.34 9.05 6.03
CA GLU A 195 -4.65 10.46 5.86
C GLU A 195 -5.34 10.99 7.12
N THR A 196 -4.75 11.98 7.76
CA THR A 196 -5.40 12.64 8.89
C THR A 196 -6.52 13.50 8.36
N ILE A 197 -7.75 13.07 8.61
CA ILE A 197 -8.95 13.83 8.23
C ILE A 197 -9.40 14.66 9.42
N LEU A 198 -9.66 15.92 9.14
CA LEU A 198 -9.98 16.95 10.14
C LEU A 198 -11.36 17.53 9.91
N ALA A 199 -12.08 17.75 10.98
CA ALA A 199 -13.23 18.62 11.02
C ALA A 199 -12.83 19.95 11.67
N ILE A 200 -13.23 21.08 11.08
CA ILE A 200 -12.94 22.42 11.59
C ILE A 200 -14.26 23.06 12.00
N ALA A 201 -14.38 23.47 13.25
CA ALA A 201 -15.60 24.08 13.74
C ALA A 201 -15.91 25.38 12.98
N GLY A 202 -17.16 25.54 12.59
CA GLY A 202 -17.60 26.71 11.81
C GLY A 202 -17.27 26.65 10.30
N LYS A 203 -16.54 25.62 9.84
CA LYS A 203 -16.30 25.40 8.40
C LYS A 203 -17.03 24.14 7.95
N PRO A 204 -17.74 24.17 6.82
CA PRO A 204 -18.45 23.00 6.31
C PRO A 204 -17.47 21.94 5.76
N GLY A 205 -17.91 20.68 5.74
CA GLY A 205 -17.16 19.58 5.13
C GLY A 205 -16.04 19.02 5.99
N LEU A 206 -15.13 18.35 5.33
CA LEU A 206 -13.95 17.71 5.91
C LEU A 206 -12.70 18.21 5.19
N TYR A 207 -11.58 18.07 5.87
CA TYR A 207 -10.29 18.54 5.38
C TYR A 207 -9.23 17.45 5.57
N LYS A 208 -8.39 17.27 4.58
CA LYS A 208 -7.19 16.43 4.68
C LYS A 208 -6.03 17.27 5.16
N LEU A 209 -5.30 16.80 6.17
CA LEU A 209 -4.04 17.41 6.58
C LEU A 209 -2.98 17.19 5.50
N VAL A 210 -2.43 18.28 4.95
CA VAL A 210 -1.36 18.23 3.93
C VAL A 210 0.00 18.32 4.60
N THR A 211 0.19 19.31 5.48
CA THR A 211 1.45 19.47 6.21
C THR A 211 1.25 20.26 7.49
N ARG A 212 2.21 20.12 8.41
CA ARG A 212 2.26 20.89 9.66
C ARG A 212 3.31 21.99 9.51
N GLY A 213 2.89 23.25 9.56
CA GLY A 213 3.79 24.40 9.65
C GLY A 213 4.18 24.69 11.11
N LYS A 214 4.96 25.73 11.30
CA LYS A 214 5.45 26.12 12.65
C LYS A 214 4.34 26.55 13.61
N ASN A 215 3.32 27.27 13.10
CA ASN A 215 2.19 27.80 13.88
C ASN A 215 0.82 27.53 13.22
N ASN A 216 0.75 26.72 12.19
CA ASN A 216 -0.46 26.42 11.46
C ASN A 216 -0.43 25.02 10.87
N LEU A 217 -1.59 24.53 10.45
CA LEU A 217 -1.73 23.35 9.60
C LEU A 217 -2.09 23.83 8.20
N ILE A 218 -1.55 23.20 7.16
CA ILE A 218 -2.06 23.37 5.82
C ILE A 218 -2.99 22.21 5.57
N VAL A 219 -4.24 22.52 5.28
CA VAL A 219 -5.31 21.55 5.04
C VAL A 219 -5.87 21.71 3.62
N GLU A 220 -6.35 20.63 3.05
CA GLU A 220 -7.00 20.58 1.75
C GLU A 220 -8.46 20.18 1.95
N ALA A 221 -9.40 20.97 1.40
CA ALA A 221 -10.82 20.66 1.48
C ALA A 221 -11.15 19.37 0.71
N LEU A 222 -11.93 18.50 1.32
CA LEU A 222 -12.48 17.30 0.66
C LEU A 222 -13.79 17.62 -0.07
N ASP A 223 -13.71 18.60 -0.97
CA ASP A 223 -14.80 18.98 -1.87
C ASP A 223 -14.28 19.06 -3.31
N ALA A 224 -15.13 19.39 -4.25
CA ALA A 224 -14.77 19.48 -5.67
C ALA A 224 -13.67 20.54 -5.97
N THR A 225 -13.35 21.43 -5.04
CA THR A 225 -12.34 22.47 -5.23
C THR A 225 -10.95 22.03 -4.85
N HIS A 226 -10.80 21.04 -3.94
CA HIS A 226 -9.52 20.61 -3.36
C HIS A 226 -8.64 21.78 -2.90
N ARG A 227 -9.27 22.86 -2.44
CA ARG A 227 -8.57 24.09 -2.09
C ARG A 227 -7.73 23.90 -0.84
N ARG A 228 -6.45 24.26 -0.93
CA ARG A 228 -5.54 24.30 0.22
C ARG A 228 -5.67 25.62 0.94
N GLN A 229 -5.71 25.56 2.27
CA GLN A 229 -5.80 26.73 3.14
C GLN A 229 -5.09 26.48 4.47
N PRO A 230 -4.62 27.56 5.14
CA PRO A 230 -4.11 27.42 6.50
C PRO A 230 -5.26 27.23 7.48
N ALA A 231 -5.02 26.41 8.49
CA ALA A 231 -5.83 26.27 9.68
C ALA A 231 -4.95 26.58 10.91
N PHE A 232 -5.42 27.43 11.80
CA PHE A 232 -4.63 27.95 12.91
C PHE A 232 -5.04 27.29 14.22
N ALA A 233 -4.21 27.42 15.26
CA ALA A 233 -4.50 26.88 16.59
C ALA A 233 -5.77 27.49 17.22
N THR A 234 -6.20 28.68 16.78
CA THR A 234 -7.48 29.31 17.15
C THR A 234 -8.70 28.63 16.54
N ASP A 235 -8.52 27.93 15.43
CA ASP A 235 -9.58 27.14 14.83
C ASP A 235 -9.75 25.87 15.70
N ARG A 236 -10.98 25.55 16.09
CA ARG A 236 -11.27 24.30 16.81
C ARG A 236 -11.19 23.14 15.80
N ILE A 237 -10.02 22.52 15.72
CA ILE A 237 -9.71 21.44 14.79
C ILE A 237 -9.79 20.12 15.54
N THR A 238 -10.56 19.17 15.02
CA THR A 238 -10.68 17.83 15.59
C THR A 238 -10.35 16.80 14.51
N SER A 239 -9.48 15.86 14.82
CA SER A 239 -9.25 14.70 13.95
C SER A 239 -10.44 13.74 14.04
N LEU A 240 -10.86 13.15 12.92
CA LEU A 240 -11.92 12.14 12.97
C LEU A 240 -11.52 10.91 13.81
N ASN A 241 -10.22 10.65 13.93
CA ASN A 241 -9.70 9.57 14.76
C ASN A 241 -9.87 9.82 16.26
N ASP A 242 -10.05 11.08 16.66
CA ASP A 242 -10.22 11.48 18.08
C ASP A 242 -11.69 11.60 18.48
N ILE A 243 -12.62 11.28 17.59
CA ILE A 243 -14.05 11.34 17.83
C ILE A 243 -14.57 9.94 18.16
N ALA A 244 -15.43 9.86 19.18
CA ALA A 244 -16.19 8.66 19.48
C ALA A 244 -17.70 8.94 19.48
N MET A 245 -18.49 7.90 19.26
CA MET A 245 -19.95 7.93 19.36
C MET A 245 -20.37 7.28 20.66
N PHE A 246 -21.28 7.94 21.37
CA PHE A 246 -21.79 7.47 22.65
C PHE A 246 -22.68 6.23 22.46
N THR A 247 -22.43 5.21 23.27
CA THR A 247 -23.29 4.04 23.38
C THR A 247 -23.81 3.86 24.79
N GLU A 248 -24.68 2.88 25.02
CA GLU A 248 -25.24 2.55 26.34
C GLU A 248 -24.14 1.93 27.26
N THR A 249 -23.03 1.46 26.69
CA THR A 249 -21.90 0.90 27.44
C THR A 249 -20.65 1.76 27.23
N ASP A 250 -19.74 1.38 26.36
CA ASP A 250 -18.49 2.06 26.08
C ASP A 250 -18.57 2.89 24.79
N ASP A 251 -17.95 4.05 24.78
CA ASP A 251 -17.94 4.92 23.61
C ASP A 251 -17.20 4.23 22.45
N VAL A 252 -17.81 4.21 21.25
CA VAL A 252 -17.27 3.55 20.05
C VAL A 252 -16.53 4.57 19.17
N PRO A 253 -15.27 4.32 18.77
CA PRO A 253 -14.54 5.20 17.86
C PRO A 253 -15.31 5.49 16.58
N LEU A 254 -15.32 6.76 16.15
CA LEU A 254 -16.02 7.18 14.92
C LEU A 254 -15.60 6.37 13.70
N MET A 255 -14.34 6.01 13.61
CA MET A 255 -13.82 5.21 12.49
C MET A 255 -14.48 3.82 12.42
N THR A 256 -14.74 3.18 13.57
CA THR A 256 -15.49 1.91 13.65
C THR A 256 -16.93 2.09 13.17
N VAL A 257 -17.58 3.20 13.55
CA VAL A 257 -18.93 3.51 13.09
C VAL A 257 -18.98 3.76 11.58
N LEU A 258 -17.96 4.41 11.02
CA LEU A 258 -17.82 4.62 9.58
C LEU A 258 -17.57 3.29 8.83
N ASP A 259 -16.81 2.35 9.43
CA ASP A 259 -16.60 1.03 8.84
C ASP A 259 -17.89 0.19 8.84
N ASN A 260 -18.66 0.23 9.93
CA ASN A 260 -19.98 -0.40 9.99
C ASN A 260 -20.92 0.16 8.91
N LEU A 261 -20.93 1.49 8.74
CA LEU A 261 -21.74 2.16 7.73
C LEU A 261 -21.31 1.77 6.31
N LYS A 262 -19.99 1.67 6.07
CA LYS A 262 -19.44 1.16 4.80
C LYS A 262 -19.89 -0.27 4.52
N ASN A 263 -19.87 -1.14 5.53
CA ASN A 263 -20.32 -2.53 5.38
C ASN A 263 -21.84 -2.60 5.10
N LEU A 264 -22.63 -1.74 5.74
CA LEU A 264 -24.08 -1.65 5.49
C LEU A 264 -24.41 -1.21 4.05
N GLU A 265 -23.59 -0.32 3.48
CA GLU A 265 -23.81 0.30 2.17
C GLU A 265 -22.94 -0.29 1.04
N ASP A 266 -22.30 -1.43 1.26
CA ASP A 266 -21.40 -2.09 0.29
C ASP A 266 -20.30 -1.13 -0.27
N GLY A 267 -19.80 -0.23 0.57
CA GLY A 267 -18.80 0.77 0.18
C GLY A 267 -19.32 1.90 -0.70
N LYS A 268 -20.63 2.02 -0.87
CA LYS A 268 -21.28 3.09 -1.62
C LYS A 268 -21.73 4.22 -0.69
N LYS A 269 -22.20 5.33 -1.25
CA LYS A 269 -22.84 6.40 -0.46
C LYS A 269 -24.03 5.88 0.32
N ALA A 270 -24.31 6.51 1.44
CA ALA A 270 -25.47 6.21 2.26
C ALA A 270 -26.76 6.25 1.43
N SER A 271 -27.57 5.21 1.57
CA SER A 271 -28.85 5.06 0.87
C SER A 271 -29.93 6.03 1.37
N ILE A 272 -29.73 6.58 2.58
CA ILE A 272 -30.61 7.59 3.18
C ILE A 272 -30.19 9.00 2.80
N ASN A 273 -31.17 9.88 2.50
CA ASN A 273 -30.90 11.31 2.30
C ASN A 273 -31.04 12.06 3.64
N GLU A 274 -29.92 12.41 4.24
CA GLU A 274 -29.83 13.04 5.57
C GLU A 274 -30.53 14.40 5.67
N LYS A 275 -30.74 15.08 4.53
CA LYS A 275 -31.41 16.39 4.48
C LYS A 275 -32.93 16.28 4.46
N LYS A 276 -33.46 15.19 3.88
CA LYS A 276 -34.90 15.00 3.68
C LYS A 276 -35.52 14.04 4.70
N ALA A 277 -34.71 13.15 5.28
CA ALA A 277 -35.17 12.14 6.21
C ALA A 277 -35.72 12.75 7.50
N SER A 278 -36.82 12.21 8.00
CA SER A 278 -37.39 12.50 9.31
C SER A 278 -36.46 12.03 10.44
N GLY A 279 -36.66 12.57 11.65
CA GLY A 279 -35.86 12.16 12.80
C GLY A 279 -35.95 10.65 13.08
N LYS A 280 -37.13 10.05 12.89
CA LYS A 280 -37.36 8.61 13.09
C LYS A 280 -36.61 7.78 12.05
N GLU A 281 -36.69 8.13 10.78
CA GLU A 281 -35.97 7.43 9.70
C GLU A 281 -34.47 7.46 9.92
N LEU A 282 -33.91 8.58 10.39
CA LEU A 282 -32.49 8.71 10.74
C LEU A 282 -32.10 7.79 11.90
N GLN A 283 -32.93 7.71 12.96
CA GLN A 283 -32.68 6.85 14.10
C GLN A 283 -32.78 5.37 13.73
N ASP A 284 -33.81 4.99 12.96
CA ASP A 284 -34.00 3.62 12.48
C ASP A 284 -32.85 3.17 11.56
N TYR A 285 -32.34 4.08 10.73
CA TYR A 285 -31.18 3.85 9.90
C TYR A 285 -29.90 3.70 10.74
N PHE A 286 -29.67 4.62 11.69
CA PHE A 286 -28.49 4.61 12.52
C PHE A 286 -28.43 3.39 13.46
N THR A 287 -29.59 2.90 13.92
CA THR A 287 -29.67 1.66 14.71
C THR A 287 -29.15 0.43 13.93
N LYS A 288 -29.20 0.44 12.60
CA LYS A 288 -28.58 -0.64 11.79
C LYS A 288 -27.06 -0.52 11.75
N VAL A 289 -26.51 0.69 11.88
CA VAL A 289 -25.07 0.95 11.86
C VAL A 289 -24.44 0.70 13.22
N LEU A 290 -25.10 1.15 14.30
CA LEU A 290 -24.66 1.04 15.69
C LEU A 290 -25.86 0.70 16.59
N PRO A 291 -26.18 -0.60 16.81
CA PRO A 291 -27.39 -1.00 17.54
C PRO A 291 -27.50 -0.45 18.96
N GLU A 292 -26.40 -0.34 19.68
CA GLU A 292 -26.33 0.04 21.09
C GLU A 292 -26.03 1.53 21.31
N TRP A 293 -26.37 2.40 20.34
CA TRP A 293 -26.13 3.84 20.47
C TRP A 293 -27.01 4.48 21.54
N ASP A 294 -26.44 5.42 22.30
CA ASP A 294 -27.14 6.16 23.37
C ASP A 294 -28.10 7.19 22.76
N ARG A 295 -29.40 6.96 22.91
CA ARG A 295 -30.46 7.78 22.33
C ARG A 295 -30.62 9.14 22.97
N ASP A 296 -30.13 9.31 24.18
CA ASP A 296 -30.21 10.56 24.93
C ASP A 296 -29.06 11.50 24.60
N ARG A 297 -27.87 10.95 24.42
CA ARG A 297 -26.63 11.71 24.09
C ARG A 297 -26.42 11.94 22.58
N VAL A 298 -26.85 11.03 21.73
CA VAL A 298 -26.69 11.14 20.27
C VAL A 298 -27.95 11.75 19.64
N GLN A 299 -27.84 12.98 19.21
CA GLN A 299 -28.96 13.72 18.58
C GLN A 299 -29.00 13.43 17.04
N ASN A 300 -30.17 13.70 16.45
CA ASN A 300 -30.36 13.60 15.00
C ASN A 300 -29.37 14.44 14.19
N SER A 301 -28.90 15.56 14.74
CA SER A 301 -27.85 16.40 14.14
C SER A 301 -26.51 15.70 14.04
N HIS A 302 -26.16 14.86 15.02
CA HIS A 302 -24.94 14.05 15.00
C HIS A 302 -25.03 12.96 13.93
N ILE A 303 -26.17 12.29 13.81
CA ILE A 303 -26.42 11.27 12.79
C ILE A 303 -26.34 11.88 11.39
N LYS A 304 -26.98 13.03 11.15
CA LYS A 304 -26.90 13.76 9.88
C LYS A 304 -25.46 14.11 9.52
N LYS A 305 -24.70 14.60 10.49
CA LYS A 305 -23.30 14.98 10.32
C LYS A 305 -22.43 13.77 9.97
N LEU A 306 -22.62 12.63 10.65
CA LEU A 306 -21.95 11.39 10.37
C LEU A 306 -22.20 10.92 8.92
N ILE A 307 -23.46 10.88 8.49
CA ILE A 307 -23.84 10.47 7.13
C ILE A 307 -23.22 11.41 6.08
N THR A 308 -23.27 12.72 6.32
CA THR A 308 -22.64 13.71 5.45
C THR A 308 -21.13 13.46 5.35
N TRP A 309 -20.45 13.24 6.46
CA TRP A 309 -19.02 12.96 6.48
C TRP A 309 -18.67 11.66 5.78
N TYR A 310 -19.43 10.60 6.02
CA TYR A 310 -19.27 9.33 5.32
C TYR A 310 -19.36 9.52 3.81
N ASN A 311 -20.38 10.21 3.31
CA ASN A 311 -20.55 10.46 1.90
C ASN A 311 -19.38 11.25 1.30
N ILE A 312 -18.86 12.25 2.01
CA ILE A 312 -17.66 13.01 1.58
C ILE A 312 -16.44 12.08 1.50
N LEU A 313 -16.23 11.20 2.48
CA LEU A 313 -15.10 10.28 2.49
C LEU A 313 -15.17 9.30 1.31
N ILE A 314 -16.34 8.69 1.07
CA ILE A 314 -16.55 7.77 -0.06
C ILE A 314 -16.33 8.47 -1.41
N GLU A 315 -16.85 9.70 -1.59
CA GLU A 315 -16.66 10.49 -2.80
C GLU A 315 -15.18 10.78 -3.10
N ASN A 316 -14.37 10.92 -2.06
CA ASN A 316 -12.94 11.17 -2.18
C ASN A 316 -12.09 9.88 -2.17
N GLY A 317 -12.72 8.69 -2.25
CA GLY A 317 -12.02 7.41 -2.28
C GLY A 317 -11.35 7.02 -0.95
N ILE A 318 -11.70 7.67 0.15
CA ILE A 318 -11.23 7.37 1.50
C ILE A 318 -12.16 6.32 2.09
N THR A 319 -11.76 5.06 1.97
CA THR A 319 -12.60 3.90 2.30
C THR A 319 -12.00 2.96 3.34
N ASP A 320 -10.79 3.23 3.82
CA ASP A 320 -10.15 2.45 4.89
C ASP A 320 -10.43 3.09 6.25
N PHE A 321 -11.46 2.57 6.91
CA PHE A 321 -11.91 3.02 8.24
C PHE A 321 -11.50 2.05 9.35
N LYS A 322 -10.77 0.97 9.06
CA LYS A 322 -10.41 -0.01 10.09
C LYS A 322 -9.57 0.64 11.19
N THR A 323 -10.09 0.64 12.39
CA THR A 323 -9.32 0.87 13.61
C THR A 323 -8.68 -0.44 13.98
N GLU A 324 -7.35 -0.49 14.00
CA GLU A 324 -6.66 -1.59 14.67
C GLU A 324 -6.92 -1.39 16.17
N GLU A 325 -7.51 -2.39 16.82
CA GLU A 325 -7.63 -2.40 18.28
C GLU A 325 -6.23 -2.23 18.88
N PRO A 326 -6.06 -1.41 19.91
CA PRO A 326 -4.82 -1.39 20.65
C PRO A 326 -4.63 -2.81 21.23
N GLU A 327 -3.58 -3.51 20.81
CA GLU A 327 -3.14 -4.71 21.51
C GLU A 327 -2.91 -4.29 22.97
N GLU A 328 -3.73 -4.83 23.88
CA GLU A 328 -3.48 -4.75 25.31
C GLU A 328 -2.05 -5.24 25.54
N GLU A 329 -1.20 -4.35 26.05
CA GLU A 329 0.08 -4.74 26.62
C GLU A 329 -0.21 -5.79 27.69
N LYS A 330 -0.04 -7.07 27.34
CA LYS A 330 0.10 -8.10 28.36
C LYS A 330 1.40 -7.78 29.09
N THR A 331 1.30 -7.03 30.17
CA THR A 331 2.32 -7.01 31.21
C THR A 331 2.41 -8.43 31.73
N GLU A 332 3.45 -9.15 31.31
CA GLU A 332 3.88 -10.35 31.99
C GLU A 332 4.44 -9.90 33.35
N GLU A 333 3.73 -10.29 34.42
CA GLU A 333 4.25 -10.32 35.79
C GLU A 333 5.26 -11.47 35.98
#